data_614a25322b5a231bb2832147a2989884
#
_entry.id   614a25322b5a231bb2832147a2989884
#
_cell.length_a   1.000
_cell.length_b   1.000
_cell.length_c   1.000
_cell.angle_alpha   90.00
_cell.angle_beta   90.00
_cell.angle_gamma   90.00
#
_symmetry.space_group_name_H-M   'P 1'
#
loop_
_entity.id
_entity.type
_entity.pdbx_description
1 polymer ?
#
loop_
_entity_poly.entity_id
_entity_poly.type
_entity_poly.pdbx_seq_one_letter_code
_entity_poly.pdbx_strand_id
1 'polypeptide(L)'
;MDNKQLLLFRTRPWECLSVRTALRRSTSLAITGAEDRILLADKSGDVYSFSISHPNSPGQLQLGHLSMLLAVAVSPDDRYIITADRDEKIRVSSLEHPYIIEAYCLGHHEFVSQLSIPPNHPQLLVSGSGDGTIRLWEYEKGSELHCLDLSELQPSRCEKNRCAVMRLAYCRGRDLFAVLCDSPSSVYVLELDVEAERLLHQQTIMVKQRAWDVTFDDCGGLWLLDGDRAVLYQQHEGRWQEIPDHPDQTKINEVIHSNWPVFEGLPSVISCRNLYKMNIDNMAEYRMKKEQRIDQRQKKRTSEFAAESRDSKRPRMGAVKM
;
A
#
# COMPACT_ATOMS: atom_id res chain seq x y z
N MET A 1 -5.81 -8.49 -11.45
CA MET A 1 -6.19 -8.63 -10.03
C MET A 1 -7.63 -8.22 -9.72
N ASP A 2 -8.27 -7.42 -10.54
CA ASP A 2 -9.68 -7.04 -10.31
C ASP A 2 -10.67 -8.19 -10.53
N ASN A 3 -10.27 -9.24 -11.24
CA ASN A 3 -11.07 -10.43 -11.53
C ASN A 3 -11.05 -11.50 -10.41
N LYS A 4 -10.35 -11.25 -9.30
CA LYS A 4 -10.21 -12.18 -8.16
C LYS A 4 -9.63 -13.56 -8.55
N GLN A 5 -8.80 -13.62 -9.56
CA GLN A 5 -8.19 -14.85 -10.02
C GLN A 5 -6.74 -14.96 -9.57
N LEU A 6 -6.38 -16.13 -9.04
CA LEU A 6 -5.02 -16.56 -8.80
C LEU A 6 -4.64 -17.54 -9.91
N LEU A 7 -3.66 -17.16 -10.72
CA LEU A 7 -3.15 -17.98 -11.81
C LEU A 7 -1.78 -18.51 -11.43
N LEU A 8 -1.59 -19.80 -11.60
CA LEU A 8 -0.31 -20.47 -11.38
C LEU A 8 0.23 -20.96 -12.72
N PHE A 9 1.43 -20.50 -13.06
CA PHE A 9 2.12 -20.90 -14.31
C PHE A 9 3.40 -21.65 -14.01
N ARG A 10 3.68 -22.65 -14.85
CA ARG A 10 5.03 -23.20 -15.01
C ARG A 10 5.75 -22.35 -16.05
N THR A 11 7.00 -22.00 -15.81
CA THR A 11 7.77 -21.14 -16.74
C THR A 11 8.52 -21.94 -17.80
N ARG A 12 8.78 -23.24 -17.57
CA ARG A 12 9.52 -24.11 -18.51
C ARG A 12 8.92 -25.51 -18.53
N PRO A 13 8.14 -25.91 -19.56
CA PRO A 13 7.57 -25.06 -20.60
C PRO A 13 6.56 -24.06 -20.03
N TRP A 14 6.25 -23.00 -20.78
CA TRP A 14 5.24 -22.03 -20.37
C TRP A 14 3.84 -22.68 -20.41
N GLU A 15 3.26 -22.91 -19.26
CA GLU A 15 1.99 -23.60 -19.11
C GLU A 15 1.20 -23.07 -17.91
N CYS A 16 -0.10 -22.82 -18.09
CA CYS A 16 -0.99 -22.49 -16.99
C CYS A 16 -1.37 -23.78 -16.24
N LEU A 17 -0.91 -23.92 -15.01
CA LEU A 17 -1.20 -25.08 -14.17
C LEU A 17 -2.57 -25.00 -13.49
N SER A 18 -2.98 -23.80 -13.09
CA SER A 18 -4.31 -23.61 -12.47
C SER A 18 -4.79 -22.18 -12.54
N VAL A 19 -6.12 -22.04 -12.54
CA VAL A 19 -6.84 -20.78 -12.38
C VAL A 19 -7.80 -20.96 -11.21
N ARG A 20 -7.53 -20.28 -10.09
CA ARG A 20 -8.34 -20.37 -8.87
C ARG A 20 -8.98 -19.03 -8.57
N THR A 21 -10.18 -19.05 -8.01
CA THR A 21 -10.91 -17.83 -7.66
C THR A 21 -10.73 -17.52 -6.18
N ALA A 22 -10.26 -16.32 -5.87
CA ALA A 22 -10.25 -15.77 -4.52
C ALA A 22 -11.63 -15.21 -4.15
N LEU A 23 -12.01 -15.28 -2.88
CA LEU A 23 -13.31 -14.77 -2.41
C LEU A 23 -13.42 -13.25 -2.59
N ARG A 24 -12.35 -12.55 -2.34
CA ARG A 24 -12.27 -11.09 -2.44
C ARG A 24 -11.09 -10.66 -3.30
N ARG A 25 -11.00 -9.36 -3.59
CA ARG A 25 -9.87 -8.78 -4.31
C ARG A 25 -8.58 -8.97 -3.50
N SER A 26 -7.59 -9.59 -4.12
CA SER A 26 -6.27 -9.79 -3.53
C SER A 26 -5.49 -8.48 -3.45
N THR A 27 -4.75 -8.30 -2.39
CA THR A 27 -3.90 -7.14 -2.14
C THR A 27 -2.42 -7.48 -2.17
N SER A 28 -2.05 -8.65 -1.64
CA SER A 28 -0.67 -9.12 -1.59
C SER A 28 -0.62 -10.63 -1.65
N LEU A 29 0.51 -11.17 -2.04
CA LEU A 29 0.79 -12.61 -2.02
C LEU A 29 2.24 -12.88 -1.59
N ALA A 30 2.44 -14.02 -0.94
CA ALA A 30 3.75 -14.56 -0.59
C ALA A 30 3.78 -16.06 -0.88
N ILE A 31 4.97 -16.59 -1.10
CA ILE A 31 5.19 -18.03 -1.27
C ILE A 31 5.99 -18.49 -0.07
N THR A 32 5.67 -19.68 0.47
CA THR A 32 6.42 -20.32 1.56
C THR A 32 7.85 -20.65 1.12
N GLY A 33 8.79 -20.71 2.05
CA GLY A 33 10.19 -21.11 1.78
C GLY A 33 10.31 -22.51 1.19
N ALA A 34 9.41 -23.42 1.58
CA ALA A 34 9.29 -24.77 1.02
C ALA A 34 8.67 -24.79 -0.39
N GLU A 35 8.20 -23.64 -0.92
CA GLU A 35 7.54 -23.52 -2.23
C GLU A 35 6.31 -24.44 -2.40
N ASP A 36 5.66 -24.81 -1.30
CA ASP A 36 4.51 -25.73 -1.30
C ASP A 36 3.16 -25.00 -1.28
N ARG A 37 3.14 -23.74 -0.79
CA ARG A 37 1.93 -22.93 -0.61
C ARG A 37 2.11 -21.49 -1.07
N ILE A 38 1.00 -20.91 -1.58
CA ILE A 38 0.84 -19.50 -1.84
C ILE A 38 -0.09 -18.92 -0.79
N LEU A 39 0.36 -17.93 -0.05
CA LEU A 39 -0.46 -17.14 0.88
C LEU A 39 -0.97 -15.91 0.15
N LEU A 40 -2.26 -15.67 0.23
CA LEU A 40 -2.93 -14.59 -0.46
C LEU A 40 -3.72 -13.75 0.55
N ALA A 41 -3.32 -12.49 0.71
CA ALA A 41 -4.02 -11.50 1.51
C ALA A 41 -5.08 -10.77 0.69
N ASP A 42 -6.18 -10.40 1.30
CA ASP A 42 -7.29 -9.74 0.62
C ASP A 42 -7.78 -8.45 1.29
N LYS A 43 -8.69 -7.76 0.60
CA LYS A 43 -9.31 -6.51 1.06
C LYS A 43 -10.21 -6.65 2.29
N SER A 44 -10.67 -7.87 2.60
CA SER A 44 -11.50 -8.10 3.79
C SER A 44 -10.68 -8.23 5.06
N GLY A 45 -9.35 -8.37 4.92
CA GLY A 45 -8.45 -8.62 6.03
C GLY A 45 -8.10 -10.10 6.21
N ASP A 46 -8.51 -10.96 5.29
CA ASP A 46 -8.30 -12.39 5.38
C ASP A 46 -7.05 -12.83 4.62
N VAL A 47 -6.39 -13.89 5.11
CA VAL A 47 -5.31 -14.58 4.41
C VAL A 47 -5.74 -16.01 4.11
N TYR A 48 -5.62 -16.39 2.84
CA TYR A 48 -5.89 -17.74 2.35
C TYR A 48 -4.60 -18.43 1.91
N SER A 49 -4.48 -19.71 2.22
CA SER A 49 -3.42 -20.59 1.72
C SER A 49 -3.91 -21.42 0.54
N PHE A 50 -3.11 -21.47 -0.52
CA PHE A 50 -3.36 -22.26 -1.72
C PHE A 50 -2.19 -23.20 -1.97
N SER A 51 -2.47 -24.50 -2.10
CA SER A 51 -1.44 -25.49 -2.39
C SER A 51 -0.88 -25.32 -3.81
N ILE A 52 0.44 -25.45 -3.97
CA ILE A 52 1.14 -25.46 -5.27
C ILE A 52 1.12 -26.89 -5.83
N SER A 53 1.37 -27.89 -4.98
CA SER A 53 1.37 -29.32 -5.37
C SER A 53 -0.02 -29.84 -5.77
N HIS A 54 -1.10 -29.26 -5.19
CA HIS A 54 -2.48 -29.60 -5.50
C HIS A 54 -3.20 -28.38 -6.11
N PRO A 55 -2.93 -28.04 -7.37
CA PRO A 55 -3.30 -26.77 -7.98
C PRO A 55 -4.81 -26.56 -8.15
N ASN A 56 -5.62 -27.60 -7.98
CA ASN A 56 -7.08 -27.53 -8.07
C ASN A 56 -7.78 -27.45 -6.69
N SER A 57 -7.01 -27.53 -5.60
CA SER A 57 -7.59 -27.44 -4.25
C SER A 57 -8.06 -26.00 -3.97
N PRO A 58 -9.21 -25.83 -3.27
CA PRO A 58 -9.68 -24.52 -2.86
C PRO A 58 -8.74 -23.89 -1.85
N GLY A 59 -8.76 -22.55 -1.78
CA GLY A 59 -8.03 -21.81 -0.76
C GLY A 59 -8.58 -22.08 0.64
N GLN A 60 -7.68 -22.22 1.61
CA GLN A 60 -8.01 -22.44 3.02
C GLN A 60 -7.74 -21.15 3.80
N LEU A 61 -8.74 -20.67 4.55
CA LEU A 61 -8.59 -19.52 5.44
C LEU A 61 -7.56 -19.84 6.54
N GLN A 62 -6.59 -18.97 6.70
CA GLN A 62 -5.53 -19.10 7.69
C GLN A 62 -5.76 -18.17 8.89
N LEU A 63 -5.95 -16.89 8.63
CA LEU A 63 -6.11 -15.87 9.64
C LEU A 63 -6.91 -14.68 9.09
N GLY A 64 -7.40 -13.83 10.00
CA GLY A 64 -8.11 -12.61 9.65
C GLY A 64 -7.68 -11.42 10.51
N HIS A 65 -7.77 -10.24 9.94
CA HIS A 65 -7.66 -8.94 10.59
C HIS A 65 -9.02 -8.22 10.55
N LEU A 66 -9.18 -7.23 11.41
CA LEU A 66 -10.37 -6.36 11.38
C LEU A 66 -10.29 -5.28 10.30
N SER A 67 -9.10 -5.07 9.74
CA SER A 67 -8.82 -4.08 8.70
C SER A 67 -8.28 -4.74 7.44
N MET A 68 -8.33 -4.00 6.31
CA MET A 68 -7.81 -4.44 5.03
C MET A 68 -6.32 -4.78 5.14
N LEU A 69 -5.94 -5.97 4.71
CA LEU A 69 -4.54 -6.34 4.56
C LEU A 69 -3.95 -5.69 3.31
N LEU A 70 -2.72 -5.20 3.42
CA LEU A 70 -1.98 -4.55 2.35
C LEU A 70 -0.73 -5.33 1.96
N ALA A 71 -0.09 -5.99 2.92
CA ALA A 71 1.10 -6.80 2.69
C ALA A 71 1.07 -8.11 3.48
N VAL A 72 1.68 -9.14 2.92
CA VAL A 72 1.93 -10.43 3.56
C VAL A 72 3.35 -10.88 3.22
N ALA A 73 4.07 -11.40 4.21
CA ALA A 73 5.36 -12.02 4.07
C ALA A 73 5.40 -13.33 4.87
N VAL A 74 6.33 -14.21 4.52
CA VAL A 74 6.61 -15.47 5.24
C VAL A 74 8.07 -15.45 5.64
N SER A 75 8.38 -15.89 6.86
CA SER A 75 9.77 -16.06 7.27
C SER A 75 10.44 -17.15 6.44
N PRO A 76 11.74 -17.02 6.11
CA PRO A 76 12.44 -17.99 5.27
C PRO A 76 12.48 -19.42 5.82
N ASP A 77 12.30 -19.59 7.11
CA ASP A 77 12.22 -20.86 7.82
C ASP A 77 10.79 -21.44 7.91
N ASP A 78 9.81 -20.79 7.30
CA ASP A 78 8.39 -21.14 7.32
C ASP A 78 7.76 -21.21 8.72
N ARG A 79 8.35 -20.53 9.71
CA ARG A 79 7.78 -20.50 11.08
C ARG A 79 6.70 -19.44 11.25
N TYR A 80 6.84 -18.30 10.56
CA TYR A 80 5.98 -17.15 10.77
C TYR A 80 5.32 -16.65 9.48
N ILE A 81 4.07 -16.23 9.63
CA ILE A 81 3.35 -15.41 8.67
C ILE A 81 3.25 -13.99 9.22
N ILE A 82 3.74 -13.01 8.46
CA ILE A 82 3.77 -11.61 8.86
C ILE A 82 2.81 -10.85 7.96
N THR A 83 1.87 -10.15 8.57
CA THR A 83 0.80 -9.45 7.86
C THR A 83 0.74 -7.99 8.28
N ALA A 84 0.50 -7.10 7.32
CA ALA A 84 0.38 -5.67 7.56
C ALA A 84 -0.95 -5.14 7.04
N ASP A 85 -1.59 -4.29 7.84
CA ASP A 85 -2.92 -3.79 7.57
C ASP A 85 -2.99 -2.26 7.36
N ARG A 86 -4.16 -1.81 6.94
CA ARG A 86 -4.46 -0.39 6.77
C ARG A 86 -4.47 0.39 8.09
N ASP A 87 -4.67 -0.31 9.21
CA ASP A 87 -4.77 0.30 10.55
C ASP A 87 -3.45 0.22 11.32
N GLU A 88 -2.30 0.38 10.59
CA GLU A 88 -0.95 0.59 11.13
C GLU A 88 -0.30 -0.64 11.75
N LYS A 89 -0.98 -1.78 11.79
CA LYS A 89 -0.50 -2.95 12.50
C LYS A 89 0.29 -3.89 11.61
N ILE A 90 1.41 -4.34 12.14
CA ILE A 90 2.12 -5.50 11.62
C ILE A 90 1.96 -6.60 12.65
N ARG A 91 1.40 -7.74 12.24
CA ARG A 91 1.17 -8.90 13.09
C ARG A 91 2.04 -10.06 12.64
N VAL A 92 2.72 -10.67 13.59
CA VAL A 92 3.52 -11.88 13.43
C VAL A 92 2.73 -13.03 14.05
N SER A 93 2.39 -14.03 13.24
CA SER A 93 1.64 -15.21 13.67
C SER A 93 2.42 -16.48 13.32
N SER A 94 2.18 -17.57 14.04
CA SER A 94 2.71 -18.88 13.66
C SER A 94 2.16 -19.31 12.30
N LEU A 95 2.98 -19.79 11.38
CA LEU A 95 2.51 -20.29 10.10
C LEU A 95 1.81 -21.65 10.24
N GLU A 96 2.24 -22.48 11.17
CA GLU A 96 1.62 -23.77 11.46
C GLU A 96 0.26 -23.61 12.15
N HIS A 97 0.19 -22.65 13.09
CA HIS A 97 -1.02 -22.33 13.85
C HIS A 97 -1.36 -20.83 13.73
N PRO A 98 -1.94 -20.39 12.59
CA PRO A 98 -2.08 -18.95 12.25
C PRO A 98 -2.97 -18.14 13.21
N TYR A 99 -3.76 -18.79 14.06
CA TYR A 99 -4.52 -18.16 15.13
C TYR A 99 -3.66 -17.78 16.34
N ILE A 100 -2.43 -18.32 16.46
CA ILE A 100 -1.47 -17.92 17.49
C ILE A 100 -0.72 -16.69 17.01
N ILE A 101 -0.88 -15.59 17.75
CA ILE A 101 -0.17 -14.34 17.51
C ILE A 101 1.05 -14.35 18.42
N GLU A 102 2.25 -14.31 17.82
CA GLU A 102 3.51 -14.30 18.55
C GLU A 102 3.91 -12.90 18.96
N ALA A 103 3.81 -11.94 18.02
CA ALA A 103 4.19 -10.56 18.26
C ALA A 103 3.39 -9.57 17.40
N TYR A 104 3.45 -8.31 17.80
CA TYR A 104 3.08 -7.17 17.00
C TYR A 104 4.26 -6.21 16.88
N CYS A 105 4.55 -5.73 15.66
CA CYS A 105 5.45 -4.61 15.43
C CYS A 105 4.61 -3.34 15.34
N LEU A 106 4.60 -2.56 16.41
CA LEU A 106 3.77 -1.36 16.56
C LEU A 106 4.65 -0.10 16.58
N GLY A 107 4.32 0.89 15.74
CA GLY A 107 5.08 2.13 15.65
C GLY A 107 4.66 3.00 14.47
N HIS A 108 4.18 2.40 13.36
CA HIS A 108 3.64 3.18 12.26
C HIS A 108 2.37 3.95 12.66
N HIS A 109 2.12 5.08 12.01
CA HIS A 109 0.99 5.98 12.29
C HIS A 109 -0.03 6.06 11.14
N GLU A 110 0.25 5.40 10.02
CA GLU A 110 -0.63 5.24 8.87
C GLU A 110 -0.50 3.80 8.35
N PHE A 111 -1.24 3.46 7.32
CA PHE A 111 -1.26 2.13 6.71
C PHE A 111 0.15 1.62 6.37
N VAL A 112 0.38 0.34 6.61
CA VAL A 112 1.64 -0.33 6.25
C VAL A 112 1.46 -1.01 4.90
N SER A 113 2.17 -0.50 3.89
CA SER A 113 2.00 -0.89 2.48
C SER A 113 2.91 -2.02 2.03
N GLN A 114 4.08 -2.15 2.65
CA GLN A 114 5.12 -3.09 2.23
C GLN A 114 5.80 -3.75 3.42
N LEU A 115 6.12 -5.03 3.24
CA LEU A 115 6.95 -5.84 4.15
C LEU A 115 8.05 -6.51 3.34
N SER A 116 9.25 -6.55 3.87
CA SER A 116 10.39 -7.26 3.27
C SER A 116 11.26 -7.87 4.35
N ILE A 117 11.49 -9.17 4.27
CA ILE A 117 12.47 -9.87 5.10
C ILE A 117 13.73 -10.04 4.25
N PRO A 118 14.87 -9.41 4.63
CA PRO A 118 16.11 -9.60 3.89
C PRO A 118 16.54 -11.05 3.97
N PRO A 119 16.71 -11.76 2.84
CA PRO A 119 17.11 -13.17 2.88
C PRO A 119 18.46 -13.42 3.54
N ASN A 120 19.37 -12.44 3.51
CA ASN A 120 20.68 -12.52 4.18
C ASN A 120 20.55 -12.38 5.71
N HIS A 121 19.48 -11.75 6.18
CA HIS A 121 19.23 -11.43 7.59
C HIS A 121 17.78 -11.80 7.96
N PRO A 122 17.49 -13.12 8.03
CA PRO A 122 16.12 -13.64 8.15
C PRO A 122 15.42 -13.28 9.47
N GLN A 123 16.15 -12.79 10.46
CA GLN A 123 15.61 -12.32 11.74
C GLN A 123 15.07 -10.87 11.67
N LEU A 124 15.40 -10.14 10.59
CA LEU A 124 15.02 -8.75 10.41
C LEU A 124 13.82 -8.61 9.48
N LEU A 125 13.00 -7.60 9.76
CA LEU A 125 11.90 -7.18 8.90
C LEU A 125 12.04 -5.69 8.60
N VAL A 126 11.88 -5.33 7.34
CA VAL A 126 11.75 -3.92 6.92
C VAL A 126 10.32 -3.67 6.49
N SER A 127 9.72 -2.61 7.00
CA SER A 127 8.37 -2.19 6.65
C SER A 127 8.35 -0.77 6.09
N GLY A 128 7.45 -0.52 5.14
CA GLY A 128 7.19 0.78 4.57
C GLY A 128 5.73 1.19 4.75
N SER A 129 5.50 2.47 5.06
CA SER A 129 4.17 2.97 5.42
C SER A 129 3.77 4.24 4.68
N GLY A 130 2.48 4.53 4.75
CA GLY A 130 1.89 5.80 4.32
C GLY A 130 2.26 6.99 5.21
N ASP A 131 2.85 6.75 6.40
CA ASP A 131 3.37 7.80 7.27
C ASP A 131 4.70 8.40 6.78
N GLY A 132 5.28 7.82 5.71
CA GLY A 132 6.54 8.27 5.12
C GLY A 132 7.78 7.71 5.83
N THR A 133 7.60 6.73 6.71
CA THR A 133 8.72 6.10 7.41
C THR A 133 9.02 4.70 6.88
N ILE A 134 10.29 4.32 6.94
CA ILE A 134 10.77 2.95 6.82
C ILE A 134 11.26 2.53 8.19
N ARG A 135 10.80 1.36 8.65
CA ARG A 135 11.19 0.84 9.95
C ARG A 135 11.84 -0.52 9.83
N LEU A 136 12.86 -0.72 10.67
CA LEU A 136 13.58 -1.98 10.84
C LEU A 136 13.15 -2.61 12.16
N TRP A 137 12.84 -3.90 12.12
CA TRP A 137 12.31 -4.64 13.27
C TRP A 137 13.07 -5.94 13.48
N GLU A 138 13.22 -6.33 14.74
CA GLU A 138 13.36 -7.71 15.14
C GLU A 138 11.95 -8.28 15.33
N TYR A 139 11.39 -8.87 14.28
CA TYR A 139 9.96 -9.14 14.20
C TYR A 139 9.48 -10.24 15.15
N GLU A 140 10.33 -11.21 15.51
CA GLU A 140 9.97 -12.26 16.48
C GLU A 140 9.64 -11.67 17.86
N LYS A 141 10.31 -10.58 18.25
CA LYS A 141 10.06 -9.84 19.50
C LYS A 141 9.09 -8.67 19.33
N GLY A 142 8.81 -8.27 18.09
CA GLY A 142 8.06 -7.05 17.80
C GLY A 142 8.81 -5.77 18.12
N SER A 143 10.15 -5.85 18.32
CA SER A 143 10.98 -4.71 18.72
C SER A 143 11.40 -3.87 17.52
N GLU A 144 11.16 -2.55 17.59
CA GLU A 144 11.71 -1.61 16.62
C GLU A 144 13.19 -1.39 16.90
N LEU A 145 14.02 -1.57 15.87
CA LEU A 145 15.46 -1.32 15.92
C LEU A 145 15.80 0.07 15.37
N HIS A 146 15.16 0.47 14.26
CA HIS A 146 15.41 1.75 13.62
C HIS A 146 14.16 2.29 12.92
N CYS A 147 14.01 3.62 12.93
CA CYS A 147 13.00 4.35 12.15
C CYS A 147 13.69 5.43 11.31
N LEU A 148 13.49 5.38 9.99
CA LEU A 148 13.99 6.36 9.04
C LEU A 148 12.82 7.14 8.45
N ASP A 149 12.77 8.45 8.69
CA ASP A 149 11.79 9.36 8.10
C ASP A 149 12.29 9.86 6.75
N LEU A 150 11.61 9.48 5.68
CA LEU A 150 11.95 9.86 4.31
C LEU A 150 11.69 11.35 4.03
N SER A 151 10.87 12.02 4.82
CA SER A 151 10.61 13.45 4.69
C SER A 151 11.84 14.30 5.01
N GLU A 152 12.72 13.82 5.88
CA GLU A 152 13.98 14.49 6.23
C GLU A 152 15.01 14.47 5.08
N LEU A 153 14.86 13.52 4.16
CA LEU A 153 15.76 13.34 3.01
C LEU A 153 15.35 14.19 1.79
N GLN A 154 14.21 14.88 1.87
CA GLN A 154 13.70 15.71 0.76
C GLN A 154 14.38 17.10 0.75
N PRO A 155 14.75 17.62 -0.45
CA PRO A 155 15.41 18.93 -0.56
C PRO A 155 14.53 20.11 -0.15
N SER A 156 13.21 19.95 -0.19
CA SER A 156 12.24 20.97 0.24
C SER A 156 11.18 20.33 1.14
N ARG A 157 11.15 20.77 2.39
CA ARG A 157 10.07 20.41 3.33
C ARG A 157 8.74 21.01 2.85
N CYS A 158 8.04 20.27 2.02
CA CYS A 158 6.67 20.62 1.66
C CYS A 158 5.73 19.97 2.67
N GLU A 159 5.22 20.72 3.63
CA GLU A 159 4.32 20.25 4.71
C GLU A 159 3.09 19.48 4.25
N LYS A 160 2.79 19.48 2.94
CA LYS A 160 1.61 18.84 2.35
C LYS A 160 1.88 17.54 1.60
N ASN A 161 3.11 17.16 1.34
CA ASN A 161 3.43 15.95 0.58
C ASN A 161 3.79 14.81 1.52
N ARG A 162 2.83 13.93 1.80
CA ARG A 162 3.08 12.68 2.50
C ARG A 162 3.81 11.74 1.54
N CYS A 163 5.00 11.31 1.93
CA CYS A 163 5.85 10.40 1.15
C CYS A 163 5.41 8.95 1.41
N ALA A 164 4.26 8.54 0.88
CA ALA A 164 3.82 7.16 1.07
C ALA A 164 4.74 6.17 0.37
N VAL A 165 5.19 5.18 1.09
CA VAL A 165 5.98 4.08 0.53
C VAL A 165 5.08 3.19 -0.31
N MET A 166 5.49 2.95 -1.56
CA MET A 166 4.74 2.16 -2.54
C MET A 166 5.33 0.78 -2.74
N ARG A 167 6.66 0.71 -2.81
CA ARG A 167 7.41 -0.51 -3.07
C ARG A 167 8.69 -0.53 -2.28
N LEU A 168 9.08 -1.74 -1.87
CA LEU A 168 10.37 -2.08 -1.32
C LEU A 168 10.98 -3.18 -2.20
N ALA A 169 12.18 -2.97 -2.71
CA ALA A 169 12.97 -3.98 -3.39
C ALA A 169 14.29 -4.17 -2.65
N TYR A 170 14.75 -5.42 -2.54
CA TYR A 170 15.99 -5.75 -1.83
C TYR A 170 17.02 -6.37 -2.78
N CYS A 171 18.26 -5.90 -2.68
CA CYS A 171 19.41 -6.40 -3.41
C CYS A 171 20.24 -7.33 -2.52
N ARG A 172 20.18 -8.64 -2.77
CA ARG A 172 20.90 -9.66 -1.97
C ARG A 172 22.41 -9.48 -1.97
N GLY A 173 22.99 -9.05 -3.09
CA GLY A 173 24.45 -8.95 -3.24
C GLY A 173 25.09 -7.82 -2.47
N ARG A 174 24.32 -6.86 -1.95
CA ARG A 174 24.83 -5.61 -1.37
C ARG A 174 24.08 -5.13 -0.14
N ASP A 175 23.11 -5.88 0.37
CA ASP A 175 22.21 -5.49 1.48
C ASP A 175 21.58 -4.11 1.30
N LEU A 176 21.15 -3.81 0.05
CA LEU A 176 20.51 -2.54 -0.31
C LEU A 176 19.01 -2.70 -0.45
N PHE A 177 18.30 -1.65 -0.07
CA PHE A 177 16.88 -1.47 -0.37
C PHE A 177 16.67 -0.32 -1.35
N ALA A 178 15.82 -0.53 -2.35
CA ALA A 178 15.23 0.54 -3.13
C ALA A 178 13.80 0.76 -2.67
N VAL A 179 13.49 1.99 -2.28
CA VAL A 179 12.20 2.41 -1.74
C VAL A 179 11.56 3.38 -2.71
N LEU A 180 10.45 2.97 -3.33
CA LEU A 180 9.66 3.82 -4.22
C LEU A 180 8.54 4.50 -3.44
N CYS A 181 8.41 5.83 -3.59
CA CYS A 181 7.38 6.65 -2.98
C CYS A 181 6.40 7.22 -4.00
N ASP A 182 5.14 7.46 -3.58
CA ASP A 182 4.07 7.99 -4.45
C ASP A 182 4.22 9.49 -4.74
N SER A 183 4.56 10.29 -3.72
CA SER A 183 4.64 11.75 -3.87
C SER A 183 5.63 12.38 -2.88
N PRO A 184 6.70 13.04 -3.36
CA PRO A 184 7.12 13.09 -4.76
C PRO A 184 7.53 11.72 -5.28
N SER A 185 7.37 11.48 -6.59
CA SER A 185 7.85 10.23 -7.19
C SER A 185 9.37 10.20 -7.12
N SER A 186 9.90 9.41 -6.22
CA SER A 186 11.34 9.29 -5.97
C SER A 186 11.67 7.87 -5.49
N VAL A 187 12.89 7.44 -5.78
CA VAL A 187 13.45 6.20 -5.29
C VAL A 187 14.58 6.52 -4.32
N TYR A 188 14.44 6.06 -3.09
CA TYR A 188 15.50 6.15 -2.08
C TYR A 188 16.28 4.83 -2.08
N VAL A 189 17.58 4.92 -2.22
CA VAL A 189 18.47 3.77 -2.05
C VAL A 189 19.02 3.82 -0.64
N LEU A 190 18.74 2.76 0.11
CA LEU A 190 19.11 2.61 1.51
C LEU A 190 20.04 1.39 1.66
N GLU A 191 21.04 1.48 2.49
CA GLU A 191 21.90 0.37 2.88
C GLU A 191 21.48 -0.15 4.27
N LEU A 192 21.44 -1.46 4.42
CA LEU A 192 21.22 -2.10 5.71
C LEU A 192 22.57 -2.30 6.41
N ASP A 193 22.83 -1.48 7.41
CA ASP A 193 23.95 -1.63 8.34
C ASP A 193 23.50 -2.58 9.46
N VAL A 194 23.86 -3.86 9.33
CA VAL A 194 23.42 -4.90 10.26
C VAL A 194 24.10 -4.78 11.62
N GLU A 195 25.38 -4.34 11.65
CA GLU A 195 26.12 -4.19 12.91
C GLU A 195 25.57 -3.06 13.77
N ALA A 196 25.16 -1.98 13.13
CA ALA A 196 24.56 -0.83 13.81
C ALA A 196 23.02 -0.93 13.87
N GLU A 197 22.40 -2.00 13.35
CA GLU A 197 20.97 -2.25 13.31
C GLU A 197 20.17 -1.07 12.75
N ARG A 198 20.62 -0.49 11.61
CA ARG A 198 20.03 0.72 11.04
C ARG A 198 20.02 0.72 9.51
N LEU A 199 19.14 1.55 8.97
CA LEU A 199 19.08 1.86 7.53
C LEU A 199 19.80 3.19 7.28
N LEU A 200 20.72 3.17 6.32
CA LEU A 200 21.53 4.33 5.93
C LEU A 200 21.10 4.82 4.55
N HIS A 201 20.77 6.10 4.43
CA HIS A 201 20.48 6.70 3.14
C HIS A 201 21.76 6.84 2.30
N GLN A 202 21.75 6.24 1.10
CA GLN A 202 22.86 6.33 0.14
C GLN A 202 22.60 7.38 -0.92
N GLN A 203 21.44 7.34 -1.57
CA GLN A 203 21.08 8.25 -2.63
C GLN A 203 19.57 8.36 -2.82
N THR A 204 19.12 9.55 -3.27
CA THR A 204 17.76 9.74 -3.78
C THR A 204 17.81 9.92 -5.29
N ILE A 205 17.06 9.08 -6.01
CA ILE A 205 16.87 9.15 -7.47
C ILE A 205 15.53 9.83 -7.73
N MET A 206 15.58 11.03 -8.33
CA MET A 206 14.37 11.75 -8.71
C MET A 206 13.82 11.18 -10.01
N VAL A 207 12.54 10.78 -10.01
CA VAL A 207 11.89 10.19 -11.16
C VAL A 207 11.16 11.27 -11.95
N LYS A 208 11.33 11.28 -13.28
CA LYS A 208 10.74 12.32 -14.15
C LYS A 208 9.23 12.20 -14.30
N GLN A 209 8.74 10.97 -14.33
CA GLN A 209 7.32 10.65 -14.43
C GLN A 209 6.88 9.85 -13.20
N ARG A 210 5.66 9.38 -13.20
CA ARG A 210 5.19 8.49 -12.13
C ARG A 210 5.79 7.10 -12.32
N ALA A 211 6.64 6.70 -11.39
CA ALA A 211 7.13 5.33 -11.35
C ALA A 211 6.04 4.35 -10.88
N TRP A 212 5.99 3.19 -11.49
CA TRP A 212 5.02 2.12 -11.20
C TRP A 212 5.60 1.06 -10.29
N ASP A 213 6.84 0.68 -10.51
CA ASP A 213 7.50 -0.38 -9.77
C ASP A 213 9.03 -0.23 -9.81
N VAL A 214 9.70 -0.89 -8.87
CA VAL A 214 11.15 -0.92 -8.75
C VAL A 214 11.60 -2.32 -8.35
N THR A 215 12.71 -2.78 -8.91
CA THR A 215 13.31 -4.07 -8.56
C THR A 215 14.81 -4.06 -8.83
N PHE A 216 15.53 -4.98 -8.19
CA PHE A 216 16.92 -5.28 -8.53
C PHE A 216 17.00 -6.53 -9.40
N ASP A 217 17.94 -6.55 -10.34
CA ASP A 217 18.33 -7.78 -11.03
C ASP A 217 19.39 -8.56 -10.25
N ASP A 218 19.70 -9.76 -10.73
CA ASP A 218 20.69 -10.64 -10.10
C ASP A 218 22.13 -10.09 -10.14
N CYS A 219 22.41 -9.12 -11.03
CA CYS A 219 23.69 -8.43 -11.14
C CYS A 219 23.78 -7.20 -10.23
N GLY A 220 22.69 -6.87 -9.52
CA GLY A 220 22.59 -5.70 -8.65
C GLY A 220 22.28 -4.41 -9.41
N GLY A 221 21.81 -4.48 -10.66
CA GLY A 221 21.24 -3.36 -11.39
C GLY A 221 19.84 -3.02 -10.86
N LEU A 222 19.54 -1.72 -10.73
CA LEU A 222 18.24 -1.23 -10.25
C LEU A 222 17.37 -0.89 -11.46
N TRP A 223 16.28 -1.64 -11.64
CA TRP A 223 15.29 -1.42 -12.66
C TRP A 223 14.11 -0.62 -12.13
N LEU A 224 13.72 0.39 -12.87
CA LEU A 224 12.59 1.25 -12.56
C LEU A 224 11.62 1.28 -13.75
N LEU A 225 10.35 1.05 -13.51
CA LEU A 225 9.29 1.27 -14.50
C LEU A 225 8.79 2.71 -14.37
N ASP A 226 9.32 3.61 -15.23
CA ASP A 226 9.03 5.05 -15.25
C ASP A 226 8.06 5.38 -16.40
N GLY A 227 6.79 5.57 -16.07
CA GLY A 227 5.75 5.76 -17.09
C GLY A 227 5.60 4.51 -17.96
N ASP A 228 5.91 4.65 -19.23
CA ASP A 228 5.82 3.63 -20.28
C ASP A 228 7.16 2.97 -20.64
N ARG A 229 8.20 3.20 -19.84
CA ARG A 229 9.54 2.68 -20.09
C ARG A 229 10.20 2.08 -18.85
N ALA A 230 10.98 1.03 -19.08
CA ALA A 230 11.91 0.50 -18.09
C ALA A 230 13.24 1.25 -18.18
N VAL A 231 13.77 1.65 -17.04
CA VAL A 231 15.05 2.37 -16.91
C VAL A 231 15.96 1.58 -16.00
N LEU A 232 17.19 1.35 -16.44
CA LEU A 232 18.23 0.69 -15.67
C LEU A 232 19.17 1.70 -15.05
N TYR A 233 19.40 1.56 -13.74
CA TYR A 233 20.43 2.29 -13.00
C TYR A 233 21.51 1.30 -12.56
N GLN A 234 22.76 1.72 -12.68
CA GLN A 234 23.92 0.99 -12.14
C GLN A 234 24.75 1.90 -11.26
N GLN A 235 25.45 1.30 -10.32
CA GLN A 235 26.33 2.04 -9.42
C GLN A 235 27.72 2.21 -10.04
N HIS A 236 28.10 3.46 -10.29
CA HIS A 236 29.44 3.88 -10.71
C HIS A 236 30.03 4.81 -9.67
N GLU A 237 31.23 4.50 -9.18
CA GLU A 237 31.94 5.32 -8.18
C GLU A 237 31.08 5.68 -6.95
N GLY A 238 30.30 4.73 -6.48
CA GLY A 238 29.42 4.91 -5.33
C GLY A 238 28.10 5.65 -5.63
N ARG A 239 27.83 6.01 -6.89
CA ARG A 239 26.60 6.70 -7.29
C ARG A 239 25.79 5.89 -8.29
N TRP A 240 24.48 5.89 -8.11
CA TRP A 240 23.52 5.30 -9.04
C TRP A 240 23.30 6.24 -10.21
N GLN A 241 23.53 5.73 -11.43
CA GLN A 241 23.41 6.47 -12.68
C GLN A 241 22.58 5.68 -13.68
N GLU A 242 21.76 6.38 -14.46
CA GLU A 242 20.98 5.81 -15.56
C GLU A 242 21.93 5.30 -16.64
N ILE A 243 21.69 4.08 -17.13
CA ILE A 243 22.41 3.46 -18.26
C ILE A 243 21.50 3.49 -19.48
N PRO A 244 21.66 4.44 -20.40
CA PRO A 244 20.67 4.67 -21.45
C PRO A 244 20.61 3.57 -22.52
N ASP A 245 21.73 2.93 -22.84
CA ASP A 245 21.87 2.05 -24.02
C ASP A 245 22.11 0.58 -23.67
N HIS A 246 21.49 0.09 -22.57
CA HIS A 246 21.64 -1.31 -22.22
C HIS A 246 20.77 -2.21 -23.15
N PRO A 247 21.35 -3.30 -23.73
CA PRO A 247 20.64 -4.15 -24.71
C PRO A 247 19.32 -4.74 -24.19
N ASP A 248 19.29 -5.11 -22.91
CA ASP A 248 18.07 -5.69 -22.32
C ASP A 248 17.02 -4.61 -22.04
N GLN A 249 17.44 -3.39 -21.70
CA GLN A 249 16.54 -2.24 -21.57
C GLN A 249 15.84 -1.95 -22.90
N THR A 250 16.58 -1.97 -24.02
CA THR A 250 16.01 -1.76 -25.36
C THR A 250 14.95 -2.81 -25.67
N LYS A 251 15.27 -4.09 -25.49
CA LYS A 251 14.31 -5.20 -25.72
C LYS A 251 13.06 -5.12 -24.85
N ILE A 252 13.24 -4.81 -23.56
CA ILE A 252 12.12 -4.66 -22.61
C ILE A 252 11.23 -3.50 -23.07
N ASN A 253 11.81 -2.37 -23.43
CA ASN A 253 11.06 -1.19 -23.88
C ASN A 253 10.31 -1.43 -25.20
N GLU A 254 10.88 -2.19 -26.14
CA GLU A 254 10.16 -2.61 -27.36
C GLU A 254 8.90 -3.41 -27.00
N VAL A 255 9.00 -4.35 -26.05
CA VAL A 255 7.86 -5.15 -25.60
C VAL A 255 6.83 -4.28 -24.85
N ILE A 256 7.27 -3.38 -24.00
CA ILE A 256 6.39 -2.45 -23.27
C ILE A 256 5.63 -1.59 -24.27
N HIS A 257 6.31 -0.92 -25.20
CA HIS A 257 5.69 -0.02 -26.16
C HIS A 257 4.70 -0.74 -27.09
N SER A 258 5.04 -1.95 -27.56
CA SER A 258 4.14 -2.73 -28.42
C SER A 258 2.85 -3.17 -27.71
N ASN A 259 2.86 -3.29 -26.37
CA ASN A 259 1.73 -3.71 -25.58
C ASN A 259 1.11 -2.57 -24.74
N TRP A 260 1.64 -1.35 -24.81
CA TRP A 260 1.21 -0.21 -23.99
C TRP A 260 -0.29 0.07 -24.06
N PRO A 261 -0.96 -0.01 -25.22
CA PRO A 261 -2.41 0.21 -25.32
C PRO A 261 -3.26 -0.70 -24.40
N VAL A 262 -2.72 -1.89 -24.05
CA VAL A 262 -3.38 -2.82 -23.12
C VAL A 262 -3.28 -2.31 -21.67
N PHE A 263 -2.18 -1.61 -21.34
CA PHE A 263 -1.93 -1.09 -19.99
C PHE A 263 -2.50 0.31 -19.78
N GLU A 264 -2.56 1.14 -20.83
CA GLU A 264 -3.01 2.54 -20.76
C GLU A 264 -4.45 2.69 -20.26
N GLY A 265 -5.31 1.71 -20.56
CA GLY A 265 -6.70 1.67 -20.06
C GLY A 265 -6.88 1.10 -18.65
N LEU A 266 -5.82 0.58 -18.05
CA LEU A 266 -5.91 0.05 -16.69
C LEU A 266 -5.96 1.22 -15.69
N PRO A 267 -6.95 1.22 -14.76
CA PRO A 267 -6.97 2.24 -13.72
C PRO A 267 -5.65 2.16 -12.96
N SER A 268 -5.04 3.31 -12.71
CA SER A 268 -3.83 3.41 -11.90
C SER A 268 -4.12 2.83 -10.51
N VAL A 269 -3.84 1.55 -10.36
CA VAL A 269 -4.23 0.72 -9.21
C VAL A 269 -3.55 1.18 -7.92
N ILE A 270 -2.56 2.06 -8.03
CA ILE A 270 -1.67 2.41 -6.95
C ILE A 270 -1.81 3.89 -6.60
N SER A 271 -2.99 4.29 -6.17
CA SER A 271 -3.13 5.56 -5.45
C SER A 271 -3.31 5.26 -3.96
N CYS A 272 -2.31 5.60 -3.17
CA CYS A 272 -2.37 5.49 -1.70
C CYS A 272 -3.39 6.45 -1.07
N ARG A 273 -3.94 7.41 -1.84
CA ARG A 273 -4.85 8.44 -1.33
C ARG A 273 -6.06 7.88 -0.60
N ASN A 274 -6.61 6.77 -1.09
CA ASN A 274 -7.78 6.12 -0.49
C ASN A 274 -7.46 5.24 0.73
N LEU A 275 -6.17 5.03 1.01
CA LEU A 275 -5.74 4.24 2.16
C LEU A 275 -5.64 5.08 3.43
N TYR A 276 -5.37 6.38 3.29
CA TYR A 276 -5.32 7.29 4.44
C TYR A 276 -6.64 7.32 5.17
N LYS A 277 -6.57 7.36 6.50
CA LYS A 277 -7.73 7.57 7.36
C LYS A 277 -8.26 8.99 7.16
N MET A 278 -9.54 9.09 6.85
CA MET A 278 -10.22 10.39 6.88
C MET A 278 -10.61 10.69 8.32
N ASN A 279 -10.05 11.73 8.90
CA ASN A 279 -10.51 12.26 10.18
C ASN A 279 -11.88 12.90 9.96
N ILE A 280 -12.94 12.15 10.20
CA ILE A 280 -14.31 12.66 10.19
C ILE A 280 -14.59 13.13 11.61
N ASP A 281 -14.63 14.47 11.82
CA ASP A 281 -15.13 15.02 13.08
C ASP A 281 -16.66 14.92 13.11
N ASN A 282 -17.14 13.74 13.53
CA ASN A 282 -18.58 13.47 13.67
C ASN A 282 -19.28 14.49 14.58
N MET A 283 -18.58 15.08 15.55
CA MET A 283 -19.14 16.09 16.44
C MET A 283 -19.29 17.44 15.76
N ALA A 284 -18.32 17.87 14.95
CA ALA A 284 -18.43 19.09 14.15
C ALA A 284 -19.54 18.97 13.12
N GLU A 285 -19.62 17.84 12.42
CA GLU A 285 -20.69 17.55 11.45
C GLU A 285 -22.08 17.51 12.11
N TYR A 286 -22.19 16.89 13.27
CA TYR A 286 -23.44 16.89 14.04
C TYR A 286 -23.84 18.29 14.48
N ARG A 287 -22.89 19.11 14.98
CA ARG A 287 -23.15 20.52 15.37
C ARG A 287 -23.62 21.33 14.19
N MET A 288 -22.97 21.28 13.04
CA MET A 288 -23.43 21.97 11.83
C MET A 288 -24.83 21.53 11.40
N LYS A 289 -25.12 20.23 11.37
CA LYS A 289 -26.47 19.74 11.06
C LYS A 289 -27.51 20.20 12.08
N LYS A 290 -27.15 20.29 13.34
CA LYS A 290 -28.03 20.79 14.41
C LYS A 290 -28.33 22.29 14.25
N GLU A 291 -27.31 23.10 13.99
CA GLU A 291 -27.46 24.54 13.70
C GLU A 291 -28.32 24.77 12.50
N GLN A 292 -28.08 24.10 11.39
CA GLN A 292 -28.91 24.20 10.18
C GLN A 292 -30.39 23.90 10.45
N ARG A 293 -30.67 22.89 11.28
CA ARG A 293 -32.05 22.53 11.67
C ARG A 293 -32.70 23.63 12.55
N ILE A 294 -31.94 24.24 13.44
CA ILE A 294 -32.40 25.33 14.29
C ILE A 294 -32.73 26.56 13.42
N ASP A 295 -31.85 26.94 12.51
CA ASP A 295 -32.06 28.07 11.58
C ASP A 295 -33.28 27.85 10.67
N GLN A 296 -33.45 26.65 10.12
CA GLN A 296 -34.61 26.29 9.33
C GLN A 296 -35.93 26.43 10.14
N ARG A 297 -35.93 25.96 11.41
CA ARG A 297 -37.09 26.11 12.30
C ARG A 297 -37.39 27.56 12.64
N GLN A 298 -36.36 28.40 12.87
CA GLN A 298 -36.51 29.81 13.12
C GLN A 298 -37.08 30.56 11.89
N LYS A 299 -36.53 30.28 10.69
CA LYS A 299 -37.03 30.82 9.43
C LYS A 299 -38.50 30.43 9.17
N LYS A 300 -38.86 29.18 9.46
CA LYS A 300 -40.24 28.71 9.31
C LYS A 300 -41.19 29.46 10.26
N ARG A 301 -40.82 29.58 11.54
CA ARG A 301 -41.62 30.35 12.53
C ARG A 301 -41.79 31.83 12.15
N THR A 302 -40.72 32.47 11.69
CA THR A 302 -40.81 33.88 11.24
C THR A 302 -41.68 34.03 10.00
N SER A 303 -41.67 33.08 9.07
CA SER A 303 -42.54 33.09 7.89
C SER A 303 -44.04 32.85 8.26
N GLU A 304 -44.31 31.94 9.20
CA GLU A 304 -45.65 31.70 9.72
C GLU A 304 -46.21 32.92 10.46
N PHE A 305 -45.45 33.57 11.33
CA PHE A 305 -45.82 34.84 11.98
C PHE A 305 -46.09 35.97 10.99
N ALA A 306 -45.27 36.06 9.92
CA ALA A 306 -45.47 37.07 8.87
C ALA A 306 -46.73 36.81 8.02
N ALA A 307 -47.13 35.56 7.83
CA ALA A 307 -48.34 35.17 7.15
C ALA A 307 -49.60 35.47 7.99
N GLU A 308 -49.60 35.13 9.28
CA GLU A 308 -50.68 35.40 10.21
C GLU A 308 -50.90 36.89 10.39
N SER A 309 -49.84 37.72 10.44
CA SER A 309 -49.96 39.18 10.53
C SER A 309 -50.52 39.85 9.26
N ARG A 310 -50.40 39.20 8.12
CA ARG A 310 -51.04 39.68 6.85
C ARG A 310 -52.51 39.32 6.76
N ASP A 311 -52.93 38.20 7.29
CA ASP A 311 -54.34 37.78 7.26
C ASP A 311 -55.21 38.56 8.27
N SER A 312 -54.64 39.00 9.41
CA SER A 312 -55.33 39.85 10.40
C SER A 312 -55.53 41.29 9.93
N LYS A 313 -54.94 41.74 8.85
CA LYS A 313 -55.07 43.09 8.27
C LYS A 313 -56.04 43.20 7.07
N ARG A 314 -56.73 42.11 6.70
CA ARG A 314 -57.81 42.20 5.69
C ARG A 314 -59.08 42.83 6.28
N PRO A 315 -59.55 44.01 5.74
CA PRO A 315 -60.77 44.55 6.23
C PRO A 315 -61.95 43.65 5.92
N ARG A 316 -62.79 43.35 6.94
CA ARG A 316 -64.07 42.70 6.74
C ARG A 316 -64.96 43.64 5.90
N MET A 317 -65.16 43.34 4.61
CA MET A 317 -66.18 43.93 3.82
C MET A 317 -67.57 43.62 4.41
N GLY A 318 -68.24 44.59 4.94
CA GLY A 318 -69.60 44.49 5.48
C GLY A 318 -70.60 44.10 4.39
N ALA A 319 -71.34 43.04 4.67
CA ALA A 319 -72.51 42.69 3.87
C ALA A 319 -73.63 43.80 4.06
N VAL A 320 -73.86 44.53 3.04
CA VAL A 320 -75.07 45.38 2.94
C VAL A 320 -76.21 44.48 2.49
N LYS A 321 -77.20 44.28 3.37
CA LYS A 321 -78.53 43.72 3.01
C LYS A 321 -79.35 44.79 2.24
N MET A 322 -79.85 44.42 1.10
CA MET A 322 -81.15 44.78 0.59
C MET A 322 -81.97 43.51 0.38
#